data_c137c2ef0dda00afacec1e746ddcf262
#
_entry.id   c137c2ef0dda00afacec1e746ddcf262
#
_cell.length_a   1.000
_cell.length_b   1.000
_cell.length_c   1.000
_cell.angle_alpha   90.00
_cell.angle_beta   90.00
_cell.angle_gamma   90.00
#
_symmetry.space_group_name_H-M   'P 1'
#
loop_
_entity.id
_entity.type
_entity.pdbx_description
1 polymer ?
#
loop_
_entity_poly.entity_id
_entity_poly.type
_entity_poly.pdbx_seq_one_letter_code
_entity_poly.pdbx_strand_id
1 'polypeptide(L)'
;MEELQVGTDNKHEPIYRDIEAKSINGFLGLGIHIVLLPILNIILAASGPAGILLIITGPLWLLMWNSYVVVNPNEAVAVQFFGKYVATLKDEGFRFFLNPLYHKTRVSMRINNFESNKLKVNDVNANPIDIAAVVVWRVYDAAEALFEVENYDHYVQIQSEAALRAMATKYPYDAIEEKDIGGTTLSSHQDIVAEELQASVESRLSRAGIEVLEARISYLAYSTEIAQAMLRRQQASAVVAARREIVDGAVGMVELALEQLSAKDIIELDEDKKATMVSNLLVVLCSETDTTPVINTGTLYQ
;
A
#
# COMPACT_ATOMS: atom_id res chain seq x y z
N MET A 1 31.72 30.30 -7.56
CA MET A 1 31.07 29.03 -7.09
C MET A 1 29.62 29.13 -7.52
N GLU A 2 29.37 28.55 -8.64
CA GLU A 2 28.06 28.56 -9.33
C GLU A 2 27.28 27.33 -8.86
N GLU A 3 26.20 27.56 -8.11
CA GLU A 3 25.32 26.49 -7.64
C GLU A 3 24.64 25.85 -8.84
N LEU A 4 25.02 24.62 -9.13
CA LEU A 4 24.29 23.71 -10.01
C LEU A 4 22.92 23.42 -9.39
N GLN A 5 21.91 24.16 -9.83
CA GLN A 5 20.51 23.76 -9.65
C GLN A 5 20.29 22.46 -10.42
N VAL A 6 20.31 21.34 -9.70
CA VAL A 6 19.81 20.06 -10.21
C VAL A 6 18.30 20.18 -10.31
N GLY A 7 17.82 20.46 -11.52
CA GLY A 7 16.41 20.42 -11.85
C GLY A 7 15.88 18.98 -11.76
N THR A 8 15.25 18.64 -10.65
CA THR A 8 14.48 17.41 -10.45
C THR A 8 13.04 17.64 -10.89
N ASP A 9 12.81 17.78 -12.18
CA ASP A 9 11.44 17.65 -12.71
C ASP A 9 11.48 16.81 -14.00
N ASN A 10 11.90 15.55 -13.86
CA ASN A 10 11.73 14.53 -14.88
C ASN A 10 10.35 13.91 -14.70
N LYS A 11 9.29 14.71 -14.93
CA LYS A 11 7.97 14.17 -15.23
C LYS A 11 8.10 13.38 -16.52
N HIS A 12 8.20 12.07 -16.41
CA HIS A 12 8.04 11.18 -17.54
C HIS A 12 6.64 11.42 -18.07
N GLU A 13 6.52 12.23 -19.14
CA GLU A 13 5.25 12.30 -19.86
C GLU A 13 5.04 10.93 -20.50
N PRO A 14 3.92 10.25 -20.20
CA PRO A 14 3.65 8.94 -20.81
C PRO A 14 3.57 9.10 -22.32
N ILE A 15 4.21 8.18 -23.04
CA ILE A 15 4.23 8.17 -24.51
C ILE A 15 2.83 7.82 -25.05
N TYR A 16 2.10 6.99 -24.33
CA TYR A 16 0.75 6.53 -24.68
C TYR A 16 -0.22 6.89 -23.57
N ARG A 17 -1.28 7.61 -23.91
CA ARG A 17 -2.44 7.87 -23.07
C ARG A 17 -3.70 7.39 -23.75
N ASP A 18 -4.70 7.03 -22.97
CA ASP A 18 -5.99 6.64 -23.51
C ASP A 18 -6.62 7.78 -24.32
N ILE A 19 -6.81 7.54 -25.59
CA ILE A 19 -7.55 8.40 -26.52
C ILE A 19 -8.91 7.76 -26.72
N GLU A 20 -10.00 8.47 -26.43
CA GLU A 20 -11.34 7.94 -26.60
C GLU A 20 -11.62 7.54 -28.06
N ALA A 21 -12.01 6.29 -28.24
CA ALA A 21 -12.35 5.77 -29.55
C ALA A 21 -13.72 6.28 -30.01
N LYS A 22 -13.77 6.86 -31.20
CA LYS A 22 -15.05 7.14 -31.86
C LYS A 22 -15.67 5.84 -32.34
N SER A 23 -16.70 5.35 -31.66
CA SER A 23 -17.45 4.16 -32.02
C SER A 23 -18.94 4.48 -32.22
N ILE A 24 -19.59 3.72 -33.06
CA ILE A 24 -21.03 3.82 -33.31
C ILE A 24 -21.71 2.67 -32.53
N ASN A 25 -22.98 2.87 -32.16
CA ASN A 25 -23.75 1.79 -31.56
C ASN A 25 -23.75 0.58 -32.51
N GLY A 26 -23.35 -0.60 -32.00
CA GLY A 26 -23.18 -1.81 -32.80
C GLY A 26 -24.48 -2.30 -33.45
N PHE A 27 -25.64 -2.08 -32.82
CA PHE A 27 -26.95 -2.42 -33.41
C PHE A 27 -27.26 -1.55 -34.65
N LEU A 28 -26.90 -0.27 -34.59
CA LEU A 28 -27.07 0.63 -35.74
C LEU A 28 -26.11 0.25 -36.86
N GLY A 29 -24.84 -0.08 -36.52
CA GLY A 29 -23.87 -0.62 -37.45
C GLY A 29 -24.34 -1.93 -38.09
N LEU A 30 -24.95 -2.83 -37.31
CA LEU A 30 -25.51 -4.10 -37.78
C LEU A 30 -26.62 -3.90 -38.77
N GLY A 31 -27.56 -2.96 -38.51
CA GLY A 31 -28.62 -2.61 -39.45
C GLY A 31 -28.07 -2.11 -40.78
N ILE A 32 -27.06 -1.24 -40.77
CA ILE A 32 -26.39 -0.77 -41.97
C ILE A 32 -25.71 -1.93 -42.70
N HIS A 33 -25.01 -2.78 -41.98
CA HIS A 33 -24.25 -3.89 -42.55
C HIS A 33 -25.14 -4.96 -43.16
N ILE A 34 -26.22 -5.39 -42.49
CA ILE A 34 -27.10 -6.48 -42.97
C ILE A 34 -28.12 -6.02 -43.99
N VAL A 35 -28.59 -4.77 -43.91
CA VAL A 35 -29.66 -4.28 -44.74
C VAL A 35 -29.11 -3.41 -45.87
N LEU A 36 -28.43 -2.33 -45.57
CA LEU A 36 -28.07 -1.29 -46.51
C LEU A 36 -26.97 -1.75 -47.48
N LEU A 37 -25.92 -2.40 -46.98
CA LEU A 37 -24.80 -2.86 -47.85
C LEU A 37 -25.20 -4.01 -48.78
N PRO A 38 -25.95 -5.04 -48.41
CA PRO A 38 -26.44 -6.07 -49.33
C PRO A 38 -27.39 -5.51 -50.39
N ILE A 39 -28.31 -4.60 -50.01
CA ILE A 39 -29.20 -3.92 -50.96
C ILE A 39 -28.37 -3.14 -52.02
N LEU A 40 -27.33 -2.41 -51.53
CA LEU A 40 -26.43 -1.69 -52.45
C LEU A 40 -25.70 -2.66 -53.39
N ASN A 41 -25.22 -3.81 -52.90
CA ASN A 41 -24.56 -4.83 -53.70
C ASN A 41 -25.52 -5.46 -54.74
N ILE A 42 -26.80 -5.69 -54.41
CA ILE A 42 -27.83 -6.20 -55.34
C ILE A 42 -28.10 -5.16 -56.41
N ILE A 43 -28.23 -3.89 -56.07
CA ILE A 43 -28.44 -2.79 -57.06
C ILE A 43 -27.25 -2.69 -58.02
N LEU A 44 -26.02 -2.80 -57.47
CA LEU A 44 -24.81 -2.80 -58.28
C LEU A 44 -24.75 -4.03 -59.22
N ALA A 45 -25.16 -5.21 -58.76
CA ALA A 45 -25.24 -6.41 -59.57
C ALA A 45 -26.22 -6.25 -60.76
N ALA A 46 -27.34 -5.59 -60.54
CA ALA A 46 -28.38 -5.36 -61.54
C ALA A 46 -28.01 -4.28 -62.57
N SER A 47 -27.00 -3.43 -62.30
CA SER A 47 -26.64 -2.27 -63.13
C SER A 47 -25.66 -2.56 -64.26
N GLY A 48 -25.45 -3.84 -64.62
CA GLY A 48 -24.60 -4.24 -65.77
C GLY A 48 -23.09 -3.97 -65.56
N PRO A 49 -22.46 -2.99 -66.27
CA PRO A 49 -21.01 -2.79 -66.17
C PRO A 49 -20.50 -2.40 -64.76
N ALA A 50 -21.37 -1.87 -63.92
CA ALA A 50 -21.03 -1.58 -62.53
C ALA A 50 -20.93 -2.83 -61.62
N GLY A 51 -21.36 -4.01 -62.11
CA GLY A 51 -21.18 -5.29 -61.45
C GLY A 51 -19.71 -5.66 -61.16
N ILE A 52 -18.76 -5.11 -61.89
CA ILE A 52 -17.33 -5.26 -61.64
C ILE A 52 -16.95 -4.75 -60.24
N LEU A 53 -17.67 -3.74 -59.70
CA LEU A 53 -17.45 -3.21 -58.36
C LEU A 53 -17.76 -4.24 -57.24
N LEU A 54 -18.56 -5.28 -57.53
CA LEU A 54 -18.81 -6.37 -56.60
C LEU A 54 -17.57 -7.15 -56.20
N ILE A 55 -16.55 -7.19 -57.10
CA ILE A 55 -15.25 -7.83 -56.79
C ILE A 55 -14.57 -7.12 -55.61
N ILE A 56 -14.82 -5.82 -55.41
CA ILE A 56 -14.23 -5.04 -54.30
C ILE A 56 -15.20 -4.96 -53.14
N THR A 57 -16.49 -4.67 -53.38
CA THR A 57 -17.48 -4.47 -52.29
C THR A 57 -17.87 -5.75 -51.59
N GLY A 58 -17.81 -6.91 -52.23
CA GLY A 58 -18.10 -8.22 -51.60
C GLY A 58 -17.07 -8.60 -50.54
N PRO A 59 -15.78 -8.65 -50.85
CA PRO A 59 -14.74 -8.88 -49.82
C PRO A 59 -14.73 -7.82 -48.72
N LEU A 60 -14.95 -6.55 -49.04
CA LEU A 60 -15.04 -5.46 -48.07
C LEU A 60 -16.21 -5.69 -47.10
N TRP A 61 -17.36 -6.12 -47.59
CA TRP A 61 -18.53 -6.47 -46.76
C TRP A 61 -18.20 -7.60 -45.78
N LEU A 62 -17.50 -8.64 -46.20
CA LEU A 62 -17.05 -9.72 -45.31
C LEU A 62 -16.04 -9.23 -44.26
N LEU A 63 -15.09 -8.38 -44.65
CA LEU A 63 -14.11 -7.79 -43.73
C LEU A 63 -14.78 -6.95 -42.66
N MET A 64 -15.89 -6.26 -42.94
CA MET A 64 -16.60 -5.44 -41.95
C MET A 64 -17.16 -6.21 -40.78
N TRP A 65 -17.29 -7.55 -40.84
CA TRP A 65 -17.65 -8.37 -39.68
C TRP A 65 -16.59 -8.28 -38.57
N ASN A 66 -15.34 -8.04 -38.91
CA ASN A 66 -14.27 -7.82 -37.93
C ASN A 66 -14.37 -6.44 -37.25
N SER A 67 -15.23 -5.55 -37.69
CA SER A 67 -15.41 -4.20 -37.10
C SER A 67 -16.20 -4.19 -35.80
N TYR A 68 -16.86 -5.28 -35.47
CA TYR A 68 -17.68 -5.36 -34.25
C TYR A 68 -16.83 -5.75 -33.05
N VAL A 69 -17.22 -5.19 -31.90
CA VAL A 69 -16.65 -5.51 -30.58
C VAL A 69 -17.72 -5.42 -29.50
N VAL A 70 -17.70 -6.33 -28.59
CA VAL A 70 -18.48 -6.28 -27.35
C VAL A 70 -17.52 -5.91 -26.23
N VAL A 71 -17.79 -4.80 -25.55
CA VAL A 71 -17.05 -4.35 -24.39
C VAL A 71 -17.85 -4.67 -23.15
N ASN A 72 -17.28 -5.46 -22.26
CA ASN A 72 -17.93 -5.80 -20.99
C ASN A 72 -17.72 -4.69 -19.96
N PRO A 73 -18.56 -4.61 -18.90
CA PRO A 73 -18.34 -3.70 -17.80
C PRO A 73 -16.95 -3.88 -17.16
N ASN A 74 -16.29 -2.76 -16.88
CA ASN A 74 -14.92 -2.73 -16.35
C ASN A 74 -13.90 -3.45 -17.25
N GLU A 75 -14.05 -3.32 -18.56
CA GLU A 75 -13.11 -3.79 -19.56
C GLU A 75 -12.83 -2.64 -20.55
N ALA A 76 -11.60 -2.48 -20.96
CA ALA A 76 -11.21 -1.55 -22.01
C ALA A 76 -10.68 -2.31 -23.23
N VAL A 77 -10.92 -1.77 -24.43
CA VAL A 77 -10.42 -2.34 -25.66
C VAL A 77 -9.50 -1.32 -26.35
N ALA A 78 -8.19 -1.60 -26.31
CA ALA A 78 -7.20 -0.82 -27.04
C ALA A 78 -7.19 -1.23 -28.50
N VAL A 79 -7.18 -0.26 -29.39
CA VAL A 79 -7.28 -0.44 -30.83
C VAL A 79 -6.00 0.02 -31.50
N GLN A 80 -5.41 -0.86 -32.32
CA GLN A 80 -4.21 -0.60 -33.09
C GLN A 80 -4.50 -0.71 -34.58
N PHE A 81 -3.81 0.10 -35.36
CA PHE A 81 -3.83 0.05 -36.81
C PHE A 81 -2.41 -0.15 -37.34
N PHE A 82 -2.12 -1.30 -37.93
CA PHE A 82 -0.80 -1.68 -38.41
C PHE A 82 0.35 -1.42 -37.41
N GLY A 83 0.11 -1.79 -36.12
CA GLY A 83 1.10 -1.61 -35.07
C GLY A 83 1.12 -0.22 -34.42
N LYS A 84 0.36 0.75 -34.93
CA LYS A 84 0.21 2.07 -34.32
C LYS A 84 -1.02 2.09 -33.41
N TYR A 85 -0.87 2.55 -32.17
CA TYR A 85 -1.99 2.81 -31.28
C TYR A 85 -2.88 3.93 -31.83
N VAL A 86 -4.18 3.74 -31.85
CA VAL A 86 -5.17 4.68 -32.37
C VAL A 86 -6.04 5.25 -31.28
N ALA A 87 -6.66 4.38 -30.48
CA ALA A 87 -7.58 4.79 -29.44
C ALA A 87 -7.94 3.63 -28.51
N THR A 88 -8.53 3.94 -27.35
CA THR A 88 -9.08 2.98 -26.40
C THR A 88 -10.58 3.19 -26.25
N LEU A 89 -11.34 2.10 -26.25
CA LEU A 89 -12.77 2.09 -26.01
C LEU A 89 -13.05 1.59 -24.59
N LYS A 90 -13.61 2.47 -23.75
CA LYS A 90 -14.04 2.17 -22.37
C LYS A 90 -15.55 2.04 -22.23
N ASP A 91 -16.29 2.58 -23.22
CA ASP A 91 -17.76 2.50 -23.22
C ASP A 91 -18.22 1.07 -23.38
N GLU A 92 -18.98 0.59 -22.43
CA GLU A 92 -19.57 -0.75 -22.44
C GLU A 92 -20.64 -0.93 -23.53
N GLY A 93 -20.86 -2.19 -23.87
CA GLY A 93 -21.90 -2.61 -24.78
C GLY A 93 -21.39 -3.04 -26.16
N PHE A 94 -22.33 -3.21 -27.08
CA PHE A 94 -22.03 -3.63 -28.45
C PHE A 94 -21.68 -2.39 -29.30
N ARG A 95 -20.44 -2.36 -29.81
CA ARG A 95 -19.85 -1.21 -30.53
C ARG A 95 -19.37 -1.62 -31.91
N PHE A 96 -19.38 -0.67 -32.82
CA PHE A 96 -18.95 -0.83 -34.21
C PHE A 96 -17.89 0.20 -34.56
N PHE A 97 -16.77 -0.26 -35.11
CA PHE A 97 -15.74 0.58 -35.70
C PHE A 97 -15.86 0.63 -37.21
N LEU A 98 -15.59 1.77 -37.82
CA LEU A 98 -15.66 1.93 -39.27
C LEU A 98 -14.53 1.17 -39.99
N ASN A 99 -13.40 0.93 -39.33
CA ASN A 99 -12.24 0.29 -39.97
C ASN A 99 -12.13 -1.19 -39.51
N PRO A 100 -12.29 -2.18 -40.43
CA PRO A 100 -12.22 -3.60 -40.13
C PRO A 100 -10.80 -4.13 -39.85
N LEU A 101 -9.75 -3.35 -40.16
CA LEU A 101 -8.35 -3.74 -40.03
C LEU A 101 -7.76 -3.41 -38.67
N TYR A 102 -8.58 -2.98 -37.71
CA TYR A 102 -8.14 -2.71 -36.35
C TYR A 102 -7.85 -4.01 -35.61
N HIS A 103 -6.64 -4.10 -35.06
CA HIS A 103 -6.30 -5.07 -34.04
C HIS A 103 -6.84 -4.60 -32.67
N LYS A 104 -7.50 -5.49 -31.93
CA LYS A 104 -8.22 -5.17 -30.70
C LYS A 104 -7.62 -6.00 -29.56
N THR A 105 -7.05 -5.31 -28.57
CA THR A 105 -6.51 -5.93 -27.37
C THR A 105 -7.36 -5.53 -26.17
N ARG A 106 -7.79 -6.50 -25.36
CA ARG A 106 -8.63 -6.29 -24.18
C ARG A 106 -7.80 -6.18 -22.92
N VAL A 107 -8.17 -5.26 -22.06
CA VAL A 107 -7.59 -5.08 -20.73
C VAL A 107 -8.69 -5.05 -19.70
N SER A 108 -8.52 -5.78 -18.61
CA SER A 108 -9.42 -5.72 -17.47
C SER A 108 -9.11 -4.49 -16.62
N MET A 109 -10.13 -3.67 -16.36
CA MET A 109 -10.06 -2.52 -15.46
C MET A 109 -10.64 -2.87 -14.08
N ARG A 110 -10.87 -4.16 -13.81
CA ARG A 110 -11.38 -4.63 -12.52
C ARG A 110 -10.31 -4.50 -11.45
N ILE A 111 -10.78 -4.44 -10.20
CA ILE A 111 -9.89 -4.43 -9.05
C ILE A 111 -9.22 -5.79 -8.92
N ASN A 112 -7.92 -5.78 -8.79
CA ASN A 112 -7.07 -6.94 -8.57
C ASN A 112 -6.35 -6.81 -7.23
N ASN A 113 -6.04 -7.95 -6.61
CA ASN A 113 -5.26 -8.03 -5.39
C ASN A 113 -3.95 -8.75 -5.69
N PHE A 114 -2.87 -8.21 -5.18
CA PHE A 114 -1.56 -8.86 -5.16
C PHE A 114 -1.13 -9.02 -3.70
N GLU A 115 -0.75 -10.22 -3.31
CA GLU A 115 -0.11 -10.51 -2.02
C GLU A 115 1.33 -10.92 -2.28
N SER A 116 2.29 -10.20 -1.68
CA SER A 116 3.69 -10.53 -1.82
C SER A 116 4.05 -11.80 -1.04
N ASN A 117 5.06 -12.51 -1.51
CA ASN A 117 5.71 -13.53 -0.69
C ASN A 117 6.34 -12.88 0.55
N LYS A 118 6.63 -13.69 1.58
CA LYS A 118 7.40 -13.23 2.73
C LYS A 118 8.82 -12.89 2.30
N LEU A 119 9.16 -11.62 2.43
CA LEU A 119 10.48 -11.09 2.09
C LEU A 119 11.31 -10.98 3.37
N LYS A 120 12.49 -11.57 3.37
CA LYS A 120 13.46 -11.34 4.45
C LYS A 120 14.24 -10.05 4.15
N VAL A 121 14.11 -9.06 5.02
CA VAL A 121 14.75 -7.74 4.91
C VAL A 121 15.27 -7.30 6.28
N ASN A 122 16.18 -6.34 6.29
CA ASN A 122 16.62 -5.72 7.54
C ASN A 122 15.85 -4.41 7.77
N ASP A 123 15.46 -4.18 9.02
CA ASP A 123 14.93 -2.90 9.44
C ASP A 123 16.02 -1.81 9.55
N VAL A 124 15.67 -0.58 9.94
CA VAL A 124 16.64 0.51 10.11
C VAL A 124 17.73 0.20 11.15
N ASN A 125 17.43 -0.67 12.12
CA ASN A 125 18.36 -1.11 13.17
C ASN A 125 19.16 -2.37 12.76
N ALA A 126 19.11 -2.76 11.48
CA ALA A 126 19.73 -3.96 10.91
C ALA A 126 19.21 -5.29 11.52
N ASN A 127 18.02 -5.30 12.11
CA ASN A 127 17.39 -6.54 12.55
C ASN A 127 16.72 -7.24 11.36
N PRO A 128 16.97 -8.53 11.11
CA PRO A 128 16.28 -9.27 10.06
C PRO A 128 14.81 -9.51 10.43
N ILE A 129 13.93 -9.07 9.55
CA ILE A 129 12.47 -9.22 9.67
C ILE A 129 11.91 -9.92 8.43
N ASP A 130 10.84 -10.69 8.62
CA ASP A 130 10.04 -11.25 7.55
C ASP A 130 8.80 -10.38 7.37
N ILE A 131 8.63 -9.82 6.17
CA ILE A 131 7.56 -8.88 5.84
C ILE A 131 6.83 -9.31 4.57
N ALA A 132 5.52 -9.15 4.54
CA ALA A 132 4.70 -9.28 3.33
C ALA A 132 3.65 -8.18 3.29
N ALA A 133 3.19 -7.84 2.09
CA ALA A 133 2.16 -6.82 1.88
C ALA A 133 1.10 -7.29 0.91
N VAL A 134 -0.10 -6.75 1.08
CA VAL A 134 -1.20 -6.84 0.11
C VAL A 134 -1.35 -5.48 -0.55
N VAL A 135 -1.44 -5.48 -1.88
CA VAL A 135 -1.66 -4.30 -2.71
C VAL A 135 -2.93 -4.52 -3.52
N VAL A 136 -3.88 -3.62 -3.38
CA VAL A 136 -5.13 -3.57 -4.14
C VAL A 136 -4.97 -2.53 -5.23
N TRP A 137 -5.14 -2.94 -6.48
CA TRP A 137 -4.85 -2.10 -7.63
C TRP A 137 -5.82 -2.34 -8.78
N ARG A 138 -5.87 -1.42 -9.72
CA ARG A 138 -6.58 -1.56 -10.99
C ARG A 138 -5.85 -0.84 -12.11
N VAL A 139 -6.12 -1.25 -13.34
CA VAL A 139 -5.69 -0.49 -14.52
C VAL A 139 -6.59 0.74 -14.66
N TYR A 140 -5.97 1.91 -14.69
CA TYR A 140 -6.63 3.20 -14.93
C TYR A 140 -6.50 3.64 -16.39
N ASP A 141 -5.30 3.50 -16.96
CA ASP A 141 -5.01 3.79 -18.37
C ASP A 141 -4.59 2.51 -19.09
N ALA A 142 -5.47 2.04 -20.01
CA ALA A 142 -5.25 0.79 -20.71
C ALA A 142 -4.14 0.87 -21.75
N ALA A 143 -3.89 2.06 -22.34
CA ALA A 143 -2.82 2.26 -23.31
C ALA A 143 -1.45 2.21 -22.63
N GLU A 144 -1.29 2.91 -21.50
CA GLU A 144 -0.05 2.84 -20.70
C GLU A 144 0.23 1.41 -20.24
N ALA A 145 -0.79 0.71 -19.70
CA ALA A 145 -0.63 -0.65 -19.20
C ALA A 145 -0.25 -1.68 -20.28
N LEU A 146 -0.68 -1.47 -21.53
CA LEU A 146 -0.40 -2.40 -22.62
C LEU A 146 0.90 -2.10 -23.38
N PHE A 147 1.31 -0.82 -23.44
CA PHE A 147 2.37 -0.40 -24.38
C PHE A 147 3.62 0.13 -23.67
N GLU A 148 3.52 0.54 -22.39
CA GLU A 148 4.68 0.97 -21.61
C GLU A 148 5.38 -0.18 -20.89
N VAL A 149 4.65 -1.26 -20.57
CA VAL A 149 5.19 -2.43 -19.87
C VAL A 149 4.82 -3.72 -20.60
N GLU A 150 5.70 -4.70 -20.58
CA GLU A 150 5.49 -5.98 -21.25
C GLU A 150 4.39 -6.82 -20.54
N ASN A 151 4.42 -6.83 -19.21
CA ASN A 151 3.44 -7.53 -18.38
C ASN A 151 3.17 -6.71 -17.12
N TYR A 152 2.02 -6.07 -17.09
CA TYR A 152 1.64 -5.19 -16.00
C TYR A 152 1.41 -5.94 -14.67
N ASP A 153 0.94 -7.21 -14.69
CA ASP A 153 0.79 -8.00 -13.47
C ASP A 153 2.15 -8.27 -12.81
N HIS A 154 3.12 -8.69 -13.60
CA HIS A 154 4.48 -8.93 -13.13
C HIS A 154 5.20 -7.63 -12.70
N TYR A 155 4.92 -6.55 -13.41
CA TYR A 155 5.43 -5.23 -13.05
C TYR A 155 4.91 -4.77 -11.68
N VAL A 156 3.61 -4.96 -11.40
CA VAL A 156 3.01 -4.67 -10.07
C VAL A 156 3.73 -5.47 -8.98
N GLN A 157 3.97 -6.75 -9.20
CA GLN A 157 4.65 -7.61 -8.21
C GLN A 157 6.03 -7.07 -7.87
N ILE A 158 6.88 -6.86 -8.88
CA ILE A 158 8.26 -6.42 -8.69
C ILE A 158 8.32 -5.04 -8.02
N GLN A 159 7.50 -4.08 -8.48
CA GLN A 159 7.53 -2.72 -7.94
C GLN A 159 6.96 -2.65 -6.53
N SER A 160 5.94 -3.43 -6.21
CA SER A 160 5.38 -3.54 -4.86
C SER A 160 6.38 -4.16 -3.87
N GLU A 161 7.06 -5.23 -4.26
CA GLU A 161 8.11 -5.84 -3.44
C GLU A 161 9.31 -4.91 -3.24
N ALA A 162 9.70 -4.15 -4.27
CA ALA A 162 10.77 -3.17 -4.18
C ALA A 162 10.41 -1.99 -3.25
N ALA A 163 9.16 -1.51 -3.32
CA ALA A 163 8.64 -0.47 -2.42
C ALA A 163 8.58 -0.96 -0.97
N LEU A 164 8.08 -2.19 -0.75
CA LEU A 164 8.02 -2.81 0.56
C LEU A 164 9.40 -2.95 1.20
N ARG A 165 10.40 -3.40 0.43
CA ARG A 165 11.79 -3.50 0.88
C ARG A 165 12.37 -2.14 1.24
N ALA A 166 12.16 -1.12 0.41
CA ALA A 166 12.63 0.23 0.67
C ALA A 166 12.01 0.83 1.95
N MET A 167 10.73 0.58 2.18
CA MET A 167 10.02 1.04 3.37
C MET A 167 10.51 0.30 4.62
N ALA A 168 10.70 -1.02 4.56
CA ALA A 168 11.18 -1.82 5.68
C ALA A 168 12.55 -1.35 6.21
N THR A 169 13.45 -0.90 5.31
CA THR A 169 14.76 -0.36 5.71
C THR A 169 14.70 1.04 6.31
N LYS A 170 13.58 1.74 6.18
CA LYS A 170 13.41 3.13 6.66
C LYS A 170 12.94 3.19 8.11
N TYR A 171 12.15 2.23 8.54
CA TYR A 171 11.51 2.22 9.86
C TYR A 171 11.98 1.05 10.72
N PRO A 172 12.10 1.23 12.06
CA PRO A 172 12.34 0.12 12.98
C PRO A 172 11.10 -0.77 13.08
N TYR A 173 11.32 -2.05 13.33
CA TYR A 173 10.22 -2.98 13.62
C TYR A 173 9.42 -2.52 14.84
N ASP A 174 10.10 -2.19 15.94
CA ASP A 174 9.54 -1.85 17.23
C ASP A 174 10.36 -0.76 17.94
N ALA A 175 9.74 0.03 18.80
CA ALA A 175 10.38 1.09 19.59
C ALA A 175 11.05 0.52 20.85
N ILE A 176 12.09 -0.32 20.68
CA ILE A 176 12.80 -0.93 21.80
C ILE A 176 13.96 -0.05 22.28
N GLU A 177 14.57 0.75 21.40
CA GLU A 177 15.65 1.66 21.75
C GLU A 177 15.11 3.04 22.13
N GLU A 178 15.80 3.73 23.09
CA GLU A 178 15.39 5.09 23.50
C GLU A 178 15.29 6.08 22.33
N LYS A 179 16.11 5.92 21.32
CA LYS A 179 16.08 6.74 20.09
C LYS A 179 14.81 6.51 19.23
N ASP A 180 14.13 5.38 19.41
CA ASP A 180 12.94 5.01 18.65
C ASP A 180 11.64 5.40 19.39
N ILE A 181 11.76 5.86 20.67
CA ILE A 181 10.62 6.30 21.47
C ILE A 181 10.06 7.60 20.88
N GLY A 182 8.78 7.55 20.48
CA GLY A 182 8.10 8.66 19.80
C GLY A 182 8.29 8.72 18.30
N GLY A 183 9.07 7.80 17.69
CA GLY A 183 9.19 7.62 16.23
C GLY A 183 8.14 6.68 15.66
N THR A 184 7.97 6.74 14.33
CA THR A 184 7.11 5.80 13.60
C THR A 184 7.78 4.43 13.54
N THR A 185 7.03 3.38 13.90
CA THR A 185 7.49 1.98 13.85
C THR A 185 6.57 1.15 12.95
N LEU A 186 7.10 0.06 12.38
CA LEU A 186 6.32 -0.82 11.51
C LEU A 186 5.20 -1.56 12.26
N SER A 187 5.40 -1.87 13.55
CA SER A 187 4.44 -2.65 14.34
C SER A 187 3.31 -1.80 14.94
N SER A 188 3.60 -0.58 15.39
CA SER A 188 2.66 0.23 16.18
C SER A 188 1.92 1.29 15.36
N HIS A 189 2.47 1.74 14.23
CA HIS A 189 1.92 2.82 13.42
C HIS A 189 1.51 2.31 12.02
N GLN A 190 0.70 1.24 12.00
CA GLN A 190 0.35 0.54 10.77
C GLN A 190 -0.37 1.43 9.75
N ASP A 191 -1.21 2.37 10.20
CA ASP A 191 -1.94 3.27 9.30
C ASP A 191 -0.99 4.24 8.57
N ILE A 192 -0.05 4.87 9.30
CA ILE A 192 0.95 5.79 8.71
C ILE A 192 1.84 5.04 7.71
N VAL A 193 2.26 3.84 8.11
CA VAL A 193 3.10 2.97 7.26
C VAL A 193 2.35 2.52 6.02
N ALA A 194 1.04 2.22 6.13
CA ALA A 194 0.19 1.85 5.00
C ALA A 194 0.04 3.00 4.00
N GLU A 195 -0.21 4.22 4.46
CA GLU A 195 -0.30 5.42 3.61
C GLU A 195 1.02 5.69 2.86
N GLU A 196 2.14 5.56 3.55
CA GLU A 196 3.45 5.76 2.93
C GLU A 196 3.79 4.64 1.94
N LEU A 197 3.45 3.38 2.27
CA LEU A 197 3.60 2.26 1.35
C LEU A 197 2.77 2.49 0.10
N GLN A 198 1.49 2.86 0.25
CA GLN A 198 0.60 3.16 -0.85
C GLN A 198 1.19 4.25 -1.74
N ALA A 199 1.62 5.39 -1.18
CA ALA A 199 2.24 6.48 -1.93
C ALA A 199 3.52 6.04 -2.65
N SER A 200 4.35 5.21 -2.01
CA SER A 200 5.57 4.67 -2.61
C SER A 200 5.29 3.73 -3.77
N VAL A 201 4.30 2.84 -3.64
CA VAL A 201 3.88 1.93 -4.70
C VAL A 201 3.21 2.70 -5.83
N GLU A 202 2.30 3.63 -5.53
CA GLU A 202 1.59 4.48 -6.49
C GLU A 202 2.57 5.26 -7.37
N SER A 203 3.59 5.90 -6.78
CA SER A 203 4.60 6.67 -7.52
C SER A 203 5.39 5.85 -8.55
N ARG A 204 5.46 4.52 -8.36
CA ARG A 204 6.14 3.57 -9.25
C ARG A 204 5.18 3.02 -10.32
N LEU A 205 3.95 2.69 -9.91
CA LEU A 205 2.96 2.03 -10.76
C LEU A 205 2.19 3.01 -11.67
N SER A 206 2.08 4.27 -11.28
CA SER A 206 1.43 5.32 -12.08
C SER A 206 2.01 5.45 -13.49
N ARG A 207 3.30 5.14 -13.67
CA ARG A 207 3.98 5.14 -14.98
C ARG A 207 3.49 4.06 -15.93
N ALA A 208 2.83 3.05 -15.42
CA ALA A 208 2.26 1.94 -16.19
C ALA A 208 0.72 2.03 -16.27
N GLY A 209 0.14 3.20 -16.03
CA GLY A 209 -1.32 3.40 -16.05
C GLY A 209 -2.08 2.59 -14.99
N ILE A 210 -1.42 2.27 -13.87
CA ILE A 210 -1.98 1.48 -12.77
C ILE A 210 -2.21 2.39 -11.57
N GLU A 211 -3.41 2.33 -11.01
CA GLU A 211 -3.83 3.03 -9.79
C GLU A 211 -3.81 2.06 -8.60
N VAL A 212 -3.21 2.48 -7.51
CA VAL A 212 -3.18 1.73 -6.25
C VAL A 212 -4.29 2.25 -5.34
N LEU A 213 -5.27 1.41 -5.06
CA LEU A 213 -6.39 1.76 -4.19
C LEU A 213 -6.00 1.65 -2.72
N GLU A 214 -5.18 0.65 -2.40
CA GLU A 214 -4.76 0.36 -1.04
C GLU A 214 -3.47 -0.48 -1.04
N ALA A 215 -2.57 -0.20 -0.08
CA ALA A 215 -1.42 -1.04 0.17
C ALA A 215 -1.19 -1.17 1.68
N ARG A 216 -1.14 -2.40 2.20
CA ARG A 216 -0.96 -2.70 3.63
C ARG A 216 0.02 -3.83 3.85
N ILE A 217 0.66 -3.81 5.01
CA ILE A 217 1.44 -4.95 5.49
C ILE A 217 0.46 -6.06 5.88
N SER A 218 0.60 -7.25 5.29
CA SER A 218 -0.19 -8.45 5.62
C SER A 218 0.51 -9.35 6.63
N TYR A 219 1.84 -9.31 6.67
CA TYR A 219 2.65 -10.11 7.57
C TYR A 219 3.87 -9.32 8.01
N LEU A 220 4.15 -9.33 9.32
CA LEU A 220 5.31 -8.69 9.90
C LEU A 220 5.76 -9.47 11.13
N ALA A 221 6.98 -9.99 11.12
CA ALA A 221 7.57 -10.70 12.24
C ALA A 221 9.09 -10.60 12.20
N TYR A 222 9.74 -10.74 13.35
CA TYR A 222 11.17 -10.98 13.37
C TYR A 222 11.51 -12.31 12.69
N SER A 223 12.59 -12.34 11.94
CA SER A 223 13.09 -13.57 11.34
C SER A 223 13.34 -14.64 12.43
N THR A 224 13.04 -15.89 12.11
CA THR A 224 13.16 -17.04 13.03
C THR A 224 14.53 -17.14 13.71
N GLU A 225 15.58 -16.63 13.07
CA GLU A 225 16.95 -16.63 13.57
C GLU A 225 17.14 -15.78 14.84
N ILE A 226 16.42 -14.65 14.92
CA ILE A 226 16.54 -13.70 16.03
C ILE A 226 15.29 -13.60 16.90
N ALA A 227 14.17 -14.22 16.50
CA ALA A 227 12.87 -14.08 17.16
C ALA A 227 12.96 -14.37 18.68
N GLN A 228 13.66 -15.45 19.08
CA GLN A 228 13.85 -15.79 20.50
C GLN A 228 14.68 -14.74 21.26
N ALA A 229 15.72 -14.21 20.64
CA ALA A 229 16.56 -13.19 21.27
C ALA A 229 15.79 -11.88 21.45
N MET A 230 15.01 -11.49 20.42
CA MET A 230 14.16 -10.30 20.49
C MET A 230 13.03 -10.42 21.50
N LEU A 231 12.39 -11.59 21.62
CA LEU A 231 11.39 -11.84 22.65
C LEU A 231 11.99 -11.66 24.06
N ARG A 232 13.19 -12.21 24.33
CA ARG A 232 13.88 -12.00 25.60
C ARG A 232 14.21 -10.54 25.86
N ARG A 233 14.64 -9.81 24.81
CA ARG A 233 14.92 -8.37 24.89
C ARG A 233 13.65 -7.57 25.23
N GLN A 234 12.53 -7.88 24.58
CA GLN A 234 11.22 -7.24 24.87
C GLN A 234 10.77 -7.54 26.31
N GLN A 235 10.89 -8.79 26.78
CA GLN A 235 10.60 -9.17 28.15
C GLN A 235 11.45 -8.38 29.16
N ALA A 236 12.76 -8.30 28.94
CA ALA A 236 13.66 -7.55 29.79
C ALA A 236 13.31 -6.05 29.82
N SER A 237 13.04 -5.45 28.68
CA SER A 237 12.63 -4.06 28.56
C SER A 237 11.30 -3.81 29.28
N ALA A 238 10.32 -4.69 29.13
CA ALA A 238 9.03 -4.60 29.82
C ALA A 238 9.19 -4.68 31.35
N VAL A 239 10.04 -5.58 31.85
CA VAL A 239 10.34 -5.69 33.30
C VAL A 239 10.99 -4.41 33.83
N VAL A 240 11.97 -3.85 33.08
CA VAL A 240 12.63 -2.59 33.49
C VAL A 240 11.64 -1.42 33.47
N ALA A 241 10.79 -1.32 32.44
CA ALA A 241 9.75 -0.30 32.36
C ALA A 241 8.75 -0.42 33.53
N ALA A 242 8.26 -1.63 33.80
CA ALA A 242 7.35 -1.87 34.93
C ALA A 242 7.99 -1.50 36.29
N ARG A 243 9.30 -1.82 36.46
CA ARG A 243 10.00 -1.43 37.69
C ARG A 243 10.16 0.07 37.84
N ARG A 244 10.41 0.79 36.72
CA ARG A 244 10.47 2.26 36.76
C ARG A 244 9.15 2.85 37.19
N GLU A 245 8.03 2.40 36.64
CA GLU A 245 6.68 2.84 37.04
C GLU A 245 6.39 2.55 38.55
N ILE A 246 6.82 1.38 39.06
CA ILE A 246 6.67 1.06 40.47
C ILE A 246 7.48 2.02 41.36
N VAL A 247 8.74 2.30 40.96
CA VAL A 247 9.60 3.20 41.73
C VAL A 247 9.06 4.63 41.69
N ASP A 248 8.69 5.13 40.53
CA ASP A 248 8.12 6.50 40.37
C ASP A 248 6.81 6.64 41.14
N GLY A 249 5.94 5.63 41.11
CA GLY A 249 4.73 5.57 41.91
C GLY A 249 5.02 5.50 43.42
N ALA A 250 6.03 4.73 43.87
CA ALA A 250 6.42 4.62 45.26
C ALA A 250 6.98 5.95 45.77
N VAL A 251 7.83 6.64 45.00
CA VAL A 251 8.36 7.96 45.34
C VAL A 251 7.22 8.97 45.53
N GLY A 252 6.29 9.03 44.55
CA GLY A 252 5.12 9.93 44.64
C GLY A 252 4.23 9.65 45.86
N MET A 253 4.01 8.36 46.21
CA MET A 253 3.26 7.99 47.41
C MET A 253 3.97 8.41 48.71
N VAL A 254 5.32 8.29 48.76
CA VAL A 254 6.12 8.71 49.91
C VAL A 254 6.10 10.24 50.07
N GLU A 255 6.26 10.99 48.96
CA GLU A 255 6.16 12.45 48.96
C GLU A 255 4.79 12.91 49.46
N LEU A 256 3.70 12.33 48.96
CA LEU A 256 2.35 12.66 49.37
C LEU A 256 2.12 12.32 50.85
N ALA A 257 2.65 11.19 51.35
CA ALA A 257 2.54 10.82 52.76
C ALA A 257 3.28 11.80 53.67
N LEU A 258 4.48 12.23 53.33
CA LEU A 258 5.25 13.21 54.08
C LEU A 258 4.57 14.58 54.10
N GLU A 259 4.04 15.03 52.96
CA GLU A 259 3.32 16.30 52.85
C GLU A 259 2.05 16.29 53.75
N GLN A 260 1.27 15.22 53.72
CA GLN A 260 0.07 15.09 54.53
C GLN A 260 0.37 15.01 56.05
N LEU A 261 1.45 14.36 56.43
CA LEU A 261 1.87 14.29 57.84
C LEU A 261 2.35 15.66 58.34
N SER A 262 3.09 16.40 57.52
CA SER A 262 3.54 17.77 57.82
C SER A 262 2.37 18.75 57.90
N ALA A 263 1.41 18.67 56.96
CA ALA A 263 0.25 19.58 56.92
C ALA A 263 -0.71 19.40 58.08
N LYS A 264 -0.76 18.21 58.68
CA LYS A 264 -1.66 17.90 59.82
C LYS A 264 -1.00 18.04 61.19
N ASP A 265 0.29 18.45 61.22
CA ASP A 265 1.08 18.64 62.46
C ASP A 265 1.08 17.44 63.42
N ILE A 266 0.95 16.21 62.83
CA ILE A 266 0.77 14.97 63.59
C ILE A 266 2.07 14.57 64.28
N ILE A 267 3.23 14.84 63.65
CA ILE A 267 4.55 14.44 64.16
C ILE A 267 5.59 15.48 63.72
N GLU A 268 6.35 16.06 64.63
CA GLU A 268 7.61 16.75 64.35
C GLU A 268 8.69 15.70 64.01
N LEU A 269 8.93 15.49 62.73
CA LEU A 269 9.95 14.56 62.24
C LEU A 269 11.26 15.29 62.04
N ASP A 270 12.28 14.89 62.78
CA ASP A 270 13.67 15.23 62.53
C ASP A 270 14.14 14.64 61.19
N GLU A 271 15.12 15.30 60.51
CA GLU A 271 15.59 14.90 59.19
C GLU A 271 16.05 13.42 59.14
N ASP A 272 16.72 12.92 60.17
CA ASP A 272 17.17 11.53 60.29
C ASP A 272 15.99 10.56 60.38
N LYS A 273 14.93 10.93 61.07
CA LYS A 273 13.72 10.11 61.18
C LYS A 273 12.92 10.10 59.87
N LYS A 274 12.88 11.24 59.15
CA LYS A 274 12.27 11.29 57.82
C LYS A 274 13.02 10.38 56.85
N ALA A 275 14.35 10.44 56.80
CA ALA A 275 15.17 9.60 55.92
C ALA A 275 14.96 8.10 56.21
N THR A 276 14.88 7.72 57.49
CA THR A 276 14.62 6.33 57.88
C THR A 276 13.23 5.88 57.46
N MET A 277 12.20 6.72 57.65
CA MET A 277 10.81 6.42 57.22
C MET A 277 10.70 6.27 55.72
N VAL A 278 11.31 7.18 54.94
CA VAL A 278 11.35 7.12 53.47
C VAL A 278 12.00 5.84 53.01
N SER A 279 13.18 5.49 53.57
CA SER A 279 13.86 4.25 53.25
C SER A 279 13.02 3.00 53.49
N ASN A 280 12.36 2.94 54.67
CA ASN A 280 11.52 1.81 55.01
C ASN A 280 10.27 1.70 54.10
N LEU A 281 9.62 2.82 53.79
CA LEU A 281 8.48 2.84 52.90
C LEU A 281 8.86 2.43 51.48
N LEU A 282 9.98 2.94 50.94
CA LEU A 282 10.45 2.56 49.62
C LEU A 282 10.79 1.07 49.53
N VAL A 283 11.42 0.50 50.58
CA VAL A 283 11.71 -0.96 50.63
C VAL A 283 10.41 -1.76 50.56
N VAL A 284 9.38 -1.38 51.31
CA VAL A 284 8.09 -2.07 51.30
C VAL A 284 7.35 -1.91 49.97
N LEU A 285 7.32 -0.70 49.42
CA LEU A 285 6.59 -0.39 48.17
C LEU A 285 7.27 -0.91 46.90
N CYS A 286 8.62 -0.99 46.89
CA CYS A 286 9.37 -1.47 45.71
C CYS A 286 9.74 -2.97 45.83
N SER A 287 9.39 -3.67 46.90
CA SER A 287 9.68 -5.10 47.08
C SER A 287 8.79 -5.97 46.18
N GLU A 288 9.38 -6.97 45.53
CA GLU A 288 8.67 -8.00 44.74
C GLU A 288 8.06 -9.11 45.62
N THR A 289 8.49 -9.19 46.91
CA THR A 289 8.02 -10.21 47.82
C THR A 289 7.28 -9.56 49.01
N ASP A 290 6.29 -10.24 49.51
CA ASP A 290 5.56 -9.79 50.73
C ASP A 290 6.57 -9.59 51.87
N THR A 291 6.78 -8.33 52.25
CA THR A 291 7.66 -7.98 53.34
C THR A 291 6.90 -8.15 54.67
N THR A 292 7.42 -8.98 55.56
CA THR A 292 6.94 -9.05 56.97
C THR A 292 7.68 -8.01 57.79
N PRO A 293 7.03 -6.91 58.22
CA PRO A 293 7.70 -5.88 59.00
C PRO A 293 8.05 -6.47 60.40
N VAL A 294 9.34 -6.49 60.71
CA VAL A 294 9.81 -6.84 62.05
C VAL A 294 9.94 -5.55 62.85
N ILE A 295 9.02 -5.30 63.76
CA ILE A 295 9.07 -4.15 64.64
C ILE A 295 9.96 -4.49 65.85
N ASN A 296 11.12 -3.84 65.92
CA ASN A 296 12.00 -3.95 67.07
C ASN A 296 11.46 -3.02 68.21
N THR A 297 10.74 -3.59 69.19
CA THR A 297 10.16 -2.84 70.29
C THR A 297 11.14 -2.65 71.45
N GLY A 298 12.40 -3.07 71.33
CA GLY A 298 13.38 -3.17 72.43
C GLY A 298 14.16 -1.89 72.82
N THR A 299 14.00 -0.76 72.14
CA THR A 299 14.79 0.45 72.44
C THR A 299 13.96 1.66 72.86
N LEU A 300 12.75 1.47 73.34
CA LEU A 300 11.93 2.60 73.88
C LEU A 300 12.26 3.03 75.32
N TYR A 301 13.25 2.40 75.95
CA TYR A 301 13.73 2.78 77.28
C TYR A 301 15.26 2.77 77.29
N GLN A 302 15.90 3.86 76.90
CA GLN A 302 17.13 4.39 77.52
C GLN A 302 17.09 5.89 77.44
#